data_486c7649fc59351427d7a500262b43d2
#
_entry.id   486c7649fc59351427d7a500262b43d2
#
_cell.length_a   1.000
_cell.length_b   1.000
_cell.length_c   1.000
_cell.angle_alpha   90.00
_cell.angle_beta   90.00
_cell.angle_gamma   90.00
#
_symmetry.space_group_name_H-M   'P 1'
#
loop_
_entity.id
_entity.type
_entity.pdbx_description
1 polymer ?
#
loop_
_entity_poly.entity_id
_entity_poly.type
_entity_poly.pdbx_seq_one_letter_code
_entity_poly.pdbx_strand_id
1 'polypeptide(L)'
;MSENIVIIGANEFQLPLVLRAKQMGLTTHVFAWREGAVAAEAADRFYPISIVETEEISKECRRISPKAVATIGSDLAAITVNKLANALGLPSNPPVTAHIATNKYAMRGALLKAGVPTPAFVSLAAGEDTSAVRSMRLPVIVKPTDRSGSRGITKLESLEGLDAAIALAAGQSFE
;
A
#
# COMPACT_ATOMS: atom_id res chain seq x y z
N MET A 1 -29.20 10.16 12.21
CA MET A 1 -27.79 10.15 12.66
C MET A 1 -26.93 9.97 11.43
N SER A 2 -25.86 10.75 11.27
CA SER A 2 -24.91 10.57 10.16
C SER A 2 -24.20 9.22 10.28
N GLU A 3 -23.91 8.58 9.15
CA GLU A 3 -23.17 7.32 9.13
C GLU A 3 -21.67 7.60 9.32
N ASN A 4 -20.96 6.69 10.00
CA ASN A 4 -19.53 6.81 10.27
C ASN A 4 -18.70 6.21 9.14
N ILE A 5 -17.63 6.89 8.77
CA ILE A 5 -16.57 6.37 7.91
C ILE A 5 -15.22 6.43 8.64
N VAL A 6 -14.44 5.36 8.55
CA VAL A 6 -13.07 5.32 9.04
C VAL A 6 -12.13 5.56 7.85
N ILE A 7 -11.18 6.47 8.02
CA ILE A 7 -10.16 6.80 7.02
C ILE A 7 -8.78 6.52 7.62
N ILE A 8 -7.98 5.73 6.92
CA ILE A 8 -6.63 5.34 7.32
C ILE A 8 -5.61 6.22 6.58
N GLY A 9 -4.83 6.97 7.35
CA GLY A 9 -3.91 7.99 6.87
C GLY A 9 -4.50 9.38 6.92
N ALA A 10 -3.63 10.39 7.10
CA ALA A 10 -4.03 11.79 7.29
C ALA A 10 -3.09 12.80 6.61
N ASN A 11 -2.28 12.38 5.64
CA ASN A 11 -1.42 13.30 4.92
C ASN A 11 -2.20 14.06 3.80
N GLU A 12 -1.49 14.81 2.99
CA GLU A 12 -2.04 15.61 1.88
C GLU A 12 -2.90 14.78 0.91
N PHE A 13 -2.54 13.50 0.69
CA PHE A 13 -3.28 12.62 -0.22
C PHE A 13 -4.64 12.20 0.34
N GLN A 14 -4.78 12.04 1.68
CA GLN A 14 -6.05 11.67 2.29
C GLN A 14 -6.95 12.86 2.58
N LEU A 15 -6.44 14.09 2.62
CA LEU A 15 -7.25 15.28 2.89
C LEU A 15 -8.46 15.41 1.94
N PRO A 16 -8.33 15.25 0.61
CA PRO A 16 -9.48 15.30 -0.29
C PRO A 16 -10.54 14.23 0.01
N LEU A 17 -10.12 13.04 0.46
CA LEU A 17 -11.04 11.96 0.85
C LEU A 17 -11.84 12.35 2.09
N VAL A 18 -11.20 12.92 3.11
CA VAL A 18 -11.85 13.43 4.32
C VAL A 18 -12.89 14.48 3.97
N LEU A 19 -12.50 15.48 3.18
CA LEU A 19 -13.39 16.56 2.75
C LEU A 19 -14.59 16.02 1.95
N ARG A 20 -14.34 15.06 1.05
CA ARG A 20 -15.42 14.47 0.27
C ARG A 20 -16.39 13.66 1.12
N ALA A 21 -15.90 12.88 2.08
CA ALA A 21 -16.73 12.15 3.01
C ALA A 21 -17.67 13.09 3.82
N LYS A 22 -17.13 14.22 4.28
CA LYS A 22 -17.94 15.26 4.97
C LYS A 22 -19.01 15.87 4.06
N GLN A 23 -18.67 16.17 2.80
CA GLN A 23 -19.65 16.67 1.82
C GLN A 23 -20.78 15.66 1.56
N MET A 24 -20.51 14.37 1.72
CA MET A 24 -21.53 13.30 1.62
C MET A 24 -22.37 13.15 2.90
N GLY A 25 -22.13 13.96 3.92
CA GLY A 25 -22.84 13.91 5.20
C GLY A 25 -22.36 12.80 6.14
N LEU A 26 -21.18 12.22 5.90
CA LEU A 26 -20.58 11.19 6.74
C LEU A 26 -19.79 11.82 7.89
N THR A 27 -19.83 11.17 9.07
CA THR A 27 -18.95 11.51 10.18
C THR A 27 -17.60 10.82 9.97
N THR A 28 -16.54 11.61 9.89
CA THR A 28 -15.20 11.13 9.56
C THR A 28 -14.37 10.82 10.80
N HIS A 29 -13.83 9.59 10.88
CA HIS A 29 -12.94 9.10 11.91
C HIS A 29 -11.59 8.78 11.26
N VAL A 30 -10.55 9.58 11.54
CA VAL A 30 -9.26 9.50 10.85
C VAL A 30 -8.18 8.94 11.78
N PHE A 31 -7.44 7.93 11.32
CA PHE A 31 -6.36 7.29 12.04
C PHE A 31 -5.03 7.54 11.35
N ALA A 32 -4.06 8.13 12.05
CA ALA A 32 -2.70 8.35 11.56
C ALA A 32 -1.77 8.77 12.71
N TRP A 33 -0.48 8.81 12.45
CA TRP A 33 0.45 9.54 13.29
C TRP A 33 0.06 11.02 13.35
N ARG A 34 0.25 11.65 14.50
CA ARG A 34 -0.05 13.08 14.64
C ARG A 34 0.88 13.96 13.81
N GLU A 35 2.15 13.58 13.74
CA GLU A 35 3.12 14.32 12.94
C GLU A 35 2.82 14.19 11.45
N GLY A 36 2.73 15.33 10.75
CA GLY A 36 2.37 15.37 9.32
C GLY A 36 0.91 15.07 9.01
N ALA A 37 0.03 14.99 10.01
CA ALA A 37 -1.40 14.68 9.84
C ALA A 37 -2.20 15.91 9.37
N VAL A 38 -1.96 16.37 8.16
CA VAL A 38 -2.62 17.56 7.54
C VAL A 38 -4.16 17.45 7.58
N ALA A 39 -4.70 16.25 7.37
CA ALA A 39 -6.14 16.01 7.36
C ALA A 39 -6.77 15.91 8.77
N ALA A 40 -5.96 15.94 9.84
CA ALA A 40 -6.47 15.82 11.22
C ALA A 40 -7.42 16.96 11.60
N GLU A 41 -7.14 18.18 11.17
CA GLU A 41 -7.97 19.35 11.45
C GLU A 41 -9.31 19.32 10.69
N ALA A 42 -9.35 18.68 9.55
CA ALA A 42 -10.55 18.55 8.74
C ALA A 42 -11.47 17.42 9.22
N ALA A 43 -10.94 16.46 9.98
CA ALA A 43 -11.66 15.31 10.49
C ALA A 43 -12.65 15.67 11.61
N ASP A 44 -13.79 14.99 11.70
CA ASP A 44 -14.71 15.14 12.84
C ASP A 44 -14.13 14.49 14.11
N ARG A 45 -13.34 13.42 13.94
CA ARG A 45 -12.60 12.73 14.98
C ARG A 45 -11.23 12.30 14.45
N PHE A 46 -10.17 12.61 15.17
CA PHE A 46 -8.81 12.19 14.88
C PHE A 46 -8.26 11.30 15.98
N TYR A 47 -7.66 10.19 15.60
CA TYR A 47 -7.07 9.19 16.47
C TYR A 47 -5.57 9.08 16.17
N PRO A 48 -4.68 9.46 17.10
CA PRO A 48 -3.23 9.42 16.89
C PRO A 48 -2.68 8.00 17.05
N ILE A 49 -3.20 7.06 16.26
CA ILE A 49 -2.81 5.65 16.22
C ILE A 49 -2.18 5.39 14.86
N SER A 50 -1.01 4.74 14.86
CA SER A 50 -0.29 4.42 13.64
C SER A 50 -1.14 3.58 12.69
N ILE A 51 -1.04 3.87 11.39
CA ILE A 51 -1.77 3.13 10.35
C ILE A 51 -1.42 1.63 10.27
N VAL A 52 -0.34 1.19 10.90
CA VAL A 52 0.07 -0.22 10.97
C VAL A 52 -0.43 -0.95 12.22
N GLU A 53 -0.90 -0.22 13.23
CA GLU A 53 -1.46 -0.77 14.47
C GLU A 53 -2.90 -1.25 14.28
N THR A 54 -3.05 -2.23 13.37
CA THR A 54 -4.35 -2.72 12.88
C THR A 54 -5.26 -3.22 14.01
N GLU A 55 -4.69 -3.86 15.04
CA GLU A 55 -5.49 -4.39 16.16
C GLU A 55 -6.07 -3.27 17.02
N GLU A 56 -5.29 -2.22 17.27
CA GLU A 56 -5.72 -1.08 18.06
C GLU A 56 -6.78 -0.28 17.33
N ILE A 57 -6.57 -0.02 16.05
CA ILE A 57 -7.57 0.59 15.16
C ILE A 57 -8.84 -0.27 15.13
N SER A 58 -8.73 -1.60 15.06
CA SER A 58 -9.88 -2.51 15.04
C SER A 58 -10.73 -2.41 16.31
N LYS A 59 -10.10 -2.24 17.49
CA LYS A 59 -10.82 -2.04 18.76
C LYS A 59 -11.66 -0.76 18.72
N GLU A 60 -11.09 0.33 18.23
CA GLU A 60 -11.81 1.60 18.08
C GLU A 60 -12.91 1.49 17.01
N CYS A 61 -12.65 0.84 15.89
CA CYS A 61 -13.65 0.62 14.84
C CYS A 61 -14.90 -0.10 15.36
N ARG A 62 -14.76 -1.07 16.27
CA ARG A 62 -15.94 -1.74 16.89
C ARG A 62 -16.80 -0.79 17.70
N ARG A 63 -16.22 0.24 18.33
CA ARG A 63 -16.95 1.28 19.07
C ARG A 63 -17.60 2.28 18.14
N ILE A 64 -16.91 2.64 17.06
CA ILE A 64 -17.35 3.58 16.03
C ILE A 64 -18.49 2.98 15.20
N SER A 65 -18.48 1.67 14.96
CA SER A 65 -19.40 0.95 14.07
C SER A 65 -19.48 1.61 12.68
N PRO A 66 -18.35 1.71 11.95
CA PRO A 66 -18.32 2.39 10.67
C PRO A 66 -19.08 1.62 9.59
N LYS A 67 -19.59 2.31 8.57
CA LYS A 67 -20.16 1.72 7.37
C LYS A 67 -19.13 1.39 6.31
N ALA A 68 -17.95 2.04 6.39
CA ALA A 68 -16.84 1.81 5.49
C ALA A 68 -15.50 2.14 6.15
N VAL A 69 -14.45 1.48 5.67
CA VAL A 69 -13.05 1.83 5.94
C VAL A 69 -12.40 2.16 4.59
N ALA A 70 -11.71 3.28 4.50
CA ALA A 70 -11.16 3.77 3.25
C ALA A 70 -9.76 4.40 3.41
N THR A 71 -9.03 4.46 2.32
CA THR A 71 -7.80 5.24 2.15
C THR A 71 -7.59 5.60 0.69
N ILE A 72 -6.65 6.49 0.42
CA ILE A 72 -6.19 6.82 -0.93
C ILE A 72 -4.68 7.12 -0.90
N GLY A 73 -3.96 6.78 -1.98
CA GLY A 73 -2.56 7.17 -2.18
C GLY A 73 -1.54 6.53 -1.23
N SER A 74 -1.87 5.41 -0.58
CA SER A 74 -0.95 4.71 0.33
C SER A 74 -1.13 3.20 0.25
N ASP A 75 -0.12 2.49 -0.26
CA ASP A 75 -0.09 1.02 -0.31
C ASP A 75 -0.16 0.43 1.10
N LEU A 76 0.58 1.01 2.03
CA LEU A 76 0.62 0.56 3.42
C LEU A 76 -0.75 0.70 4.11
N ALA A 77 -1.41 1.84 3.93
CA ALA A 77 -2.76 2.05 4.47
C ALA A 77 -3.80 1.14 3.79
N ALA A 78 -3.62 0.79 2.50
CA ALA A 78 -4.52 -0.12 1.79
C ALA A 78 -4.51 -1.54 2.41
N ILE A 79 -3.36 -2.01 2.90
CA ILE A 79 -3.26 -3.28 3.65
C ILE A 79 -4.13 -3.22 4.91
N THR A 80 -4.00 -2.14 5.68
CA THR A 80 -4.78 -1.94 6.91
C THR A 80 -6.27 -1.82 6.63
N VAL A 81 -6.67 -1.07 5.61
CA VAL A 81 -8.08 -0.97 5.17
C VAL A 81 -8.65 -2.34 4.84
N ASN A 82 -7.93 -3.15 4.04
CA ASN A 82 -8.39 -4.48 3.67
C ASN A 82 -8.56 -5.39 4.90
N LYS A 83 -7.58 -5.40 5.81
CA LYS A 83 -7.64 -6.19 7.06
C LYS A 83 -8.83 -5.76 7.93
N LEU A 84 -8.99 -4.47 8.17
CA LEU A 84 -10.06 -3.94 9.01
C LEU A 84 -11.45 -4.21 8.41
N ALA A 85 -11.63 -3.94 7.12
CA ALA A 85 -12.92 -4.14 6.47
C ALA A 85 -13.34 -5.62 6.47
N ASN A 86 -12.39 -6.56 6.20
CA ASN A 86 -12.67 -7.99 6.34
C ASN A 86 -13.02 -8.39 7.79
N ALA A 87 -12.26 -7.90 8.78
CA ALA A 87 -12.50 -8.22 10.20
C ALA A 87 -13.83 -7.67 10.74
N LEU A 88 -14.35 -6.61 10.12
CA LEU A 88 -15.62 -5.95 10.50
C LEU A 88 -16.81 -6.42 9.64
N GLY A 89 -16.60 -7.32 8.68
CA GLY A 89 -17.65 -7.78 7.76
C GLY A 89 -18.15 -6.68 6.81
N LEU A 90 -17.33 -5.67 6.54
CA LEU A 90 -17.64 -4.56 5.62
C LEU A 90 -17.27 -4.91 4.18
N PRO A 91 -17.85 -4.23 3.19
CA PRO A 91 -17.44 -4.41 1.79
C PRO A 91 -15.94 -4.26 1.62
N SER A 92 -15.29 -5.29 1.10
CA SER A 92 -13.84 -5.37 0.96
C SER A 92 -13.43 -6.29 -0.16
N ASN A 93 -12.20 -6.15 -0.63
CA ASN A 93 -11.58 -7.17 -1.47
C ASN A 93 -11.19 -8.40 -0.63
N PRO A 94 -11.07 -9.59 -1.24
CA PRO A 94 -10.54 -10.77 -0.56
C PRO A 94 -9.18 -10.47 0.12
N PRO A 95 -8.86 -11.10 1.26
CA PRO A 95 -7.61 -10.83 2.00
C PRO A 95 -6.33 -10.94 1.16
N VAL A 96 -6.29 -11.90 0.23
CA VAL A 96 -5.15 -12.10 -0.69
C VAL A 96 -4.89 -10.87 -1.59
N THR A 97 -5.89 -10.07 -1.86
CA THR A 97 -5.78 -8.88 -2.74
C THR A 97 -4.81 -7.85 -2.16
N ALA A 98 -4.75 -7.70 -0.84
CA ALA A 98 -3.81 -6.77 -0.21
C ALA A 98 -2.35 -7.09 -0.59
N HIS A 99 -1.95 -8.36 -0.49
CA HIS A 99 -0.61 -8.79 -0.90
C HIS A 99 -0.39 -8.64 -2.42
N ILE A 100 -1.32 -9.12 -3.24
CA ILE A 100 -1.20 -9.01 -4.70
C ILE A 100 -1.08 -7.55 -5.15
N ALA A 101 -1.82 -6.63 -4.53
CA ALA A 101 -1.82 -5.22 -4.92
C ALA A 101 -0.55 -4.46 -4.46
N THR A 102 0.13 -4.90 -3.41
CA THR A 102 1.25 -4.18 -2.80
C THR A 102 2.62 -4.83 -3.04
N ASN A 103 2.67 -6.13 -3.35
CA ASN A 103 3.90 -6.82 -3.74
C ASN A 103 3.97 -6.96 -5.27
N LYS A 104 4.98 -6.35 -5.89
CA LYS A 104 5.10 -6.27 -7.35
C LYS A 104 5.34 -7.61 -8.04
N TYR A 105 6.00 -8.54 -7.37
CA TYR A 105 6.20 -9.89 -7.90
C TYR A 105 4.89 -10.69 -7.88
N ALA A 106 4.19 -10.68 -6.74
CA ALA A 106 2.88 -11.31 -6.63
C ALA A 106 1.86 -10.73 -7.62
N MET A 107 1.85 -9.40 -7.79
CA MET A 107 1.01 -8.72 -8.77
C MET A 107 1.31 -9.18 -10.21
N ARG A 108 2.59 -9.25 -10.60
CA ARG A 108 3.00 -9.73 -11.94
C ARG A 108 2.57 -11.18 -12.17
N GLY A 109 2.75 -12.05 -11.17
CA GLY A 109 2.29 -13.44 -11.22
C GLY A 109 0.78 -13.56 -11.39
N ALA A 110 0.01 -12.76 -10.66
CA ALA A 110 -1.45 -12.74 -10.78
C ALA A 110 -1.91 -12.25 -12.16
N LEU A 111 -1.30 -11.19 -12.69
CA LEU A 111 -1.59 -10.68 -14.03
C LEU A 111 -1.28 -11.72 -15.13
N LEU A 112 -0.12 -12.37 -15.03
CA LEU A 112 0.28 -13.42 -15.98
C LEU A 112 -0.71 -14.59 -15.94
N LYS A 113 -1.10 -15.04 -14.74
CA LYS A 113 -2.08 -16.12 -14.57
C LYS A 113 -3.46 -15.75 -15.13
N ALA A 114 -3.82 -14.49 -15.08
CA ALA A 114 -5.08 -13.97 -15.64
C ALA A 114 -5.03 -13.70 -17.15
N GLY A 115 -3.91 -13.98 -17.83
CA GLY A 115 -3.73 -13.71 -19.26
C GLY A 115 -3.58 -12.22 -19.59
N VAL A 116 -3.34 -11.36 -18.61
CA VAL A 116 -3.11 -9.93 -18.83
C VAL A 116 -1.68 -9.71 -19.30
N PRO A 117 -1.45 -8.99 -20.41
CA PRO A 117 -0.10 -8.70 -20.90
C PRO A 117 0.76 -8.07 -19.81
N THR A 118 1.90 -8.68 -19.55
CA THR A 118 2.87 -8.21 -18.54
C THR A 118 4.29 -8.43 -19.05
N PRO A 119 5.24 -7.51 -18.79
CA PRO A 119 6.65 -7.73 -19.13
C PRO A 119 7.19 -8.99 -18.46
N ALA A 120 8.23 -9.57 -19.03
CA ALA A 120 9.01 -10.62 -18.38
C ALA A 120 9.55 -10.09 -17.04
N PHE A 121 9.54 -10.93 -16.02
CA PHE A 121 9.97 -10.55 -14.66
C PHE A 121 10.56 -11.74 -13.93
N VAL A 122 11.48 -11.44 -13.03
CA VAL A 122 12.06 -12.38 -12.06
C VAL A 122 12.11 -11.72 -10.69
N SER A 123 12.14 -12.51 -9.63
CA SER A 123 12.43 -12.03 -8.27
C SER A 123 13.77 -12.62 -7.85
N LEU A 124 14.59 -11.83 -7.19
CA LEU A 124 15.88 -12.22 -6.65
C LEU A 124 16.02 -11.68 -5.22
N ALA A 125 16.54 -12.50 -4.33
CA ALA A 125 17.07 -12.00 -3.07
C ALA A 125 18.52 -11.47 -3.27
N ALA A 126 18.98 -10.65 -2.34
CA ALA A 126 20.35 -10.16 -2.39
C ALA A 126 21.34 -11.33 -2.29
N GLY A 127 22.29 -11.39 -3.22
CA GLY A 127 23.29 -12.46 -3.29
C GLY A 127 22.88 -13.73 -4.03
N GLU A 128 21.65 -13.81 -4.56
CA GLU A 128 21.23 -14.92 -5.41
C GLU A 128 21.86 -14.86 -6.81
N ASP A 129 21.81 -15.99 -7.51
CA ASP A 129 22.30 -16.10 -8.90
C ASP A 129 21.51 -15.17 -9.85
N THR A 130 22.21 -14.33 -10.57
CA THR A 130 21.67 -13.34 -11.51
C THR A 130 21.53 -13.85 -12.94
N SER A 131 21.77 -15.14 -13.20
CA SER A 131 21.72 -15.74 -14.55
C SER A 131 20.39 -15.51 -15.26
N ALA A 132 19.28 -15.57 -14.52
CA ALA A 132 17.96 -15.31 -15.06
C ALA A 132 17.80 -13.87 -15.57
N VAL A 133 18.38 -12.87 -14.88
CA VAL A 133 18.37 -11.47 -15.34
C VAL A 133 19.26 -11.29 -16.57
N ARG A 134 20.40 -11.98 -16.60
CA ARG A 134 21.35 -11.89 -17.72
C ARG A 134 20.77 -12.41 -19.04
N SER A 135 19.76 -13.26 -18.98
CA SER A 135 19.02 -13.75 -20.16
C SER A 135 17.86 -12.84 -20.60
N MET A 136 17.54 -11.79 -19.83
CA MET A 136 16.44 -10.87 -20.15
C MET A 136 16.83 -9.87 -21.24
N ARG A 137 15.84 -9.43 -22.01
CA ARG A 137 16.02 -8.35 -22.97
C ARG A 137 16.17 -7.01 -22.27
N LEU A 138 17.23 -6.28 -22.61
CA LEU A 138 17.46 -4.91 -22.14
C LEU A 138 16.54 -3.90 -22.86
N PRO A 139 16.20 -2.76 -22.22
CA PRO A 139 16.56 -2.40 -20.84
C PRO A 139 15.76 -3.17 -19.79
N VAL A 140 16.34 -3.35 -18.59
CA VAL A 140 15.63 -3.92 -17.44
C VAL A 140 15.44 -2.89 -16.33
N ILE A 141 14.39 -3.07 -15.52
CA ILE A 141 14.11 -2.25 -14.34
C ILE A 141 14.32 -3.13 -13.10
N VAL A 142 15.29 -2.76 -12.27
CA VAL A 142 15.50 -3.35 -10.94
C VAL A 142 14.76 -2.49 -9.91
N LYS A 143 14.00 -3.11 -9.02
CA LYS A 143 13.21 -2.40 -8.01
C LYS A 143 12.81 -3.30 -6.84
N PRO A 144 12.58 -2.77 -5.64
CA PRO A 144 12.01 -3.53 -4.53
C PRO A 144 10.62 -4.08 -4.87
N THR A 145 10.29 -5.26 -4.33
CA THR A 145 8.97 -5.87 -4.53
C THR A 145 7.86 -5.14 -3.76
N ASP A 146 8.17 -4.58 -2.60
CA ASP A 146 7.26 -4.12 -1.55
C ASP A 146 7.28 -2.60 -1.29
N ARG A 147 7.96 -1.81 -2.12
CA ARG A 147 8.07 -0.35 -1.96
C ARG A 147 7.29 0.43 -2.99
N SER A 148 6.75 1.57 -2.58
CA SER A 148 6.14 2.60 -3.43
C SER A 148 7.00 3.88 -3.48
N GLY A 149 6.55 4.89 -4.25
CA GLY A 149 7.22 6.18 -4.33
C GLY A 149 8.57 6.17 -5.05
N SER A 150 8.76 5.27 -6.00
CA SER A 150 9.97 5.16 -6.84
C SER A 150 11.29 4.96 -6.07
N ARG A 151 11.23 4.46 -4.85
CA ARG A 151 12.41 4.20 -4.01
C ARG A 151 13.15 2.94 -4.49
N GLY A 152 14.46 3.03 -4.62
CA GLY A 152 15.31 1.89 -5.01
C GLY A 152 15.07 1.36 -6.42
N ILE A 153 14.58 2.21 -7.34
CA ILE A 153 14.36 1.84 -8.74
C ILE A 153 15.57 2.24 -9.58
N THR A 154 16.10 1.29 -10.33
CA THR A 154 17.18 1.51 -11.30
C THR A 154 16.80 0.96 -12.66
N LYS A 155 16.93 1.76 -13.71
CA LYS A 155 16.88 1.33 -15.11
C LYS A 155 18.28 1.00 -15.59
N LEU A 156 18.48 -0.18 -16.14
CA LEU A 156 19.74 -0.65 -16.69
C LEU A 156 19.62 -0.84 -18.20
N GLU A 157 20.39 -0.09 -18.96
CA GLU A 157 20.53 -0.22 -20.41
C GLU A 157 21.56 -1.30 -20.79
N SER A 158 22.42 -1.66 -19.85
CA SER A 158 23.39 -2.77 -19.92
C SER A 158 23.38 -3.52 -18.58
N LEU A 159 24.01 -4.69 -18.51
CA LEU A 159 24.17 -5.44 -17.25
C LEU A 159 25.30 -4.91 -16.36
N GLU A 160 25.99 -3.89 -16.79
CA GLU A 160 26.95 -3.16 -15.95
C GLU A 160 26.18 -2.48 -14.80
N GLY A 161 26.66 -2.65 -13.56
CA GLY A 161 26.00 -2.13 -12.37
C GLY A 161 24.80 -2.93 -11.86
N LEU A 162 24.51 -4.13 -12.41
CA LEU A 162 23.39 -4.97 -11.98
C LEU A 162 23.45 -5.27 -10.47
N ASP A 163 24.61 -5.67 -9.96
CA ASP A 163 24.77 -6.03 -8.54
C ASP A 163 24.56 -4.82 -7.62
N ALA A 164 25.01 -3.63 -8.04
CA ALA A 164 24.78 -2.40 -7.31
C ALA A 164 23.29 -2.01 -7.31
N ALA A 165 22.60 -2.21 -8.43
CA ALA A 165 21.15 -1.95 -8.53
C ALA A 165 20.34 -2.91 -7.65
N ILE A 166 20.72 -4.18 -7.58
CA ILE A 166 20.09 -5.19 -6.70
C ILE A 166 20.33 -4.79 -5.24
N ALA A 167 21.56 -4.45 -4.85
CA ALA A 167 21.89 -4.03 -3.50
C ALA A 167 21.10 -2.77 -3.09
N LEU A 168 20.94 -1.79 -3.99
CA LEU A 168 20.14 -0.59 -3.75
C LEU A 168 18.66 -0.95 -3.52
N ALA A 169 18.11 -1.82 -4.35
CA ALA A 169 16.72 -2.26 -4.24
C ALA A 169 16.48 -3.02 -2.93
N ALA A 170 17.35 -3.97 -2.60
CA ALA A 170 17.29 -4.75 -1.35
C ALA A 170 17.40 -3.86 -0.12
N GLY A 171 18.29 -2.86 -0.12
CA GLY A 171 18.43 -1.91 0.98
C GLY A 171 17.21 -0.99 1.20
N GLN A 172 16.27 -0.98 0.27
CA GLN A 172 15.00 -0.25 0.38
C GLN A 172 13.81 -1.17 0.70
N SER A 173 13.94 -2.50 0.53
CA SER A 173 12.88 -3.47 0.83
C SER A 173 12.63 -3.60 2.33
N PHE A 174 11.42 -4.02 2.70
CA PHE A 174 11.08 -4.45 4.07
C PHE A 174 11.24 -5.96 4.26
N GLU A 175 11.32 -6.71 3.15
CA GLU A 175 11.48 -8.17 3.09
C GLU A 175 12.94 -8.57 2.87
#